data_e242de4b1074389f4446a7787246f994
#
_entry.id   e242de4b1074389f4446a7787246f994
#
_cell.length_a   1.000
_cell.length_b   1.000
_cell.length_c   1.000
_cell.angle_alpha   90.00
_cell.angle_beta   90.00
_cell.angle_gamma   90.00
#
_symmetry.space_group_name_H-M   'P 1'
#
loop_
_entity.id
_entity.type
_entity.pdbx_description
1 polymer ?
#
loop_
_entity_poly.entity_id
_entity_poly.type
_entity_poly.pdbx_seq_one_letter_code
_entity_poly.pdbx_strand_id
1 'polypeptide(L)'
;CIVGAPFMFPYHQDPEDYFRFSTAGMASLFDQCGIVRGWGVGGTASLFESCWRICFCSPYKKPHGFLRRNIYRVIRIIFEFIDRHSSHPENLYCNTYIVAKKK
;
A
#
# COMPACT_ATOMS: atom_id res chain seq x y z
N CYS A 1 14.28 -14.23 4.30
CA CYS A 1 13.77 -13.41 3.20
C CYS A 1 12.84 -12.33 3.71
N ILE A 2 12.65 -11.29 2.90
CA ILE A 2 11.62 -10.26 3.11
C ILE A 2 10.65 -10.37 1.95
N VAL A 3 9.36 -10.46 2.26
CA VAL A 3 8.30 -10.57 1.26
C VAL A 3 7.28 -9.48 1.50
N GLY A 4 6.83 -8.84 0.43
CA GLY A 4 5.78 -7.83 0.47
C GLY A 4 4.72 -8.09 -0.59
N ALA A 5 3.46 -7.81 -0.27
CA ALA A 5 2.35 -7.90 -1.18
C ALA A 5 1.29 -6.83 -0.90
N PRO A 6 0.48 -6.43 -1.89
CA PRO A 6 -0.63 -5.53 -1.67
C PRO A 6 -1.71 -6.20 -0.81
N PHE A 7 -2.37 -5.40 0.03
CA PHE A 7 -3.55 -5.79 0.79
C PHE A 7 -4.75 -4.92 0.40
N MET A 8 -4.82 -3.70 0.89
CA MET A 8 -5.87 -2.76 0.51
C MET A 8 -5.31 -1.75 -0.50
N PHE A 9 -5.44 -2.06 -1.76
CA PHE A 9 -5.02 -1.19 -2.85
C PHE A 9 -6.03 -1.28 -4.00
N PRO A 10 -6.30 -0.19 -4.72
CA PRO A 10 -7.16 -0.25 -5.89
C PRO A 10 -6.67 -1.29 -6.89
N TYR A 11 -7.62 -1.97 -7.53
CA TYR A 11 -7.32 -2.97 -8.55
C TYR A 11 -6.47 -2.38 -9.67
N HIS A 12 -5.38 -3.03 -10.02
CA HIS A 12 -4.60 -2.70 -11.20
C HIS A 12 -4.02 -3.97 -11.84
N GLN A 13 -4.08 -4.02 -13.17
CA GLN A 13 -3.48 -5.10 -13.95
C GLN A 13 -2.07 -4.70 -14.39
N ASP A 14 -1.08 -5.55 -14.07
CA ASP A 14 0.25 -5.46 -14.66
C ASP A 14 1.07 -6.75 -14.36
N PRO A 15 0.93 -7.83 -15.11
CA PRO A 15 -0.10 -8.13 -16.12
C PRO A 15 -1.49 -8.45 -15.53
N GLU A 16 -1.58 -8.94 -14.30
CA GLU A 16 -2.80 -9.36 -13.60
C GLU A 16 -2.69 -9.13 -12.10
N ASP A 17 -3.81 -8.84 -11.43
CA ASP A 17 -3.91 -8.67 -9.98
C ASP A 17 -4.56 -9.91 -9.36
N TYR A 18 -3.77 -10.94 -9.07
CA TYR A 18 -4.28 -12.25 -8.67
C TYR A 18 -4.60 -12.37 -7.19
N PHE A 19 -3.74 -11.84 -6.32
CA PHE A 19 -3.83 -12.09 -4.89
C PHE A 19 -3.54 -10.85 -4.05
N ARG A 20 -4.26 -10.78 -2.92
CA ARG A 20 -4.07 -9.77 -1.90
C ARG A 20 -3.98 -10.45 -0.55
N PHE A 21 -2.97 -10.10 0.22
CA PHE A 21 -2.68 -10.78 1.47
C PHE A 21 -2.71 -9.84 2.66
N SER A 22 -3.51 -10.19 3.67
CA SER A 22 -3.31 -9.65 5.00
C SER A 22 -1.99 -10.17 5.60
N THR A 23 -1.52 -9.54 6.65
CA THR A 23 -0.29 -9.99 7.35
C THR A 23 -0.40 -11.44 7.82
N ALA A 24 -1.56 -11.84 8.35
CA ALA A 24 -1.82 -13.21 8.76
C ALA A 24 -1.90 -14.17 7.57
N GLY A 25 -2.58 -13.77 6.49
CA GLY A 25 -2.67 -14.58 5.28
C GLY A 25 -1.31 -14.79 4.62
N MET A 26 -0.46 -13.77 4.58
CA MET A 26 0.90 -13.91 4.08
C MET A 26 1.76 -14.80 5.00
N ALA A 27 1.64 -14.66 6.31
CA ALA A 27 2.37 -15.49 7.25
C ALA A 27 2.01 -16.98 7.11
N SER A 28 0.75 -17.31 6.80
CA SER A 28 0.31 -18.70 6.61
C SER A 28 0.93 -19.38 5.38
N LEU A 29 1.37 -18.63 4.38
CA LEU A 29 2.10 -19.19 3.22
C LEU A 29 3.53 -19.62 3.57
N PHE A 30 4.04 -19.18 4.70
CA PHE A 30 5.39 -19.45 5.18
C PHE A 30 5.39 -20.21 6.50
N ASP A 31 4.43 -21.08 6.72
CA ASP A 31 4.26 -21.89 7.93
C ASP A 31 5.49 -22.76 8.25
N GLN A 32 6.19 -23.22 7.22
CA GLN A 32 7.45 -23.98 7.33
C GLN A 32 8.66 -23.09 7.66
N CYS A 33 8.50 -21.77 7.67
CA CYS A 33 9.52 -20.80 8.04
C CYS A 33 9.25 -20.24 9.43
N GLY A 34 10.27 -19.77 10.10
CA GLY A 34 10.11 -18.95 11.29
C GLY A 34 9.74 -17.52 10.87
N ILE A 35 8.53 -17.04 11.21
CA ILE A 35 8.16 -15.65 10.99
C ILE A 35 8.80 -14.81 12.09
N VAL A 36 9.67 -13.88 11.70
CA VAL A 36 10.39 -12.99 12.63
C VAL A 36 9.54 -11.76 12.93
N ARG A 37 8.92 -11.18 11.89
CA ARG A 37 8.10 -9.98 12.00
C ARG A 37 7.16 -9.86 10.80
N GLY A 38 5.95 -9.37 11.07
CA GLY A 38 5.00 -8.95 10.04
C GLY A 38 4.44 -7.57 10.36
N TRP A 39 4.23 -6.71 9.36
CA TRP A 39 3.62 -5.39 9.53
C TRP A 39 2.93 -4.91 8.26
N GLY A 40 1.96 -4.01 8.45
CA GLY A 40 1.34 -3.24 7.36
C GLY A 40 2.09 -1.94 7.10
N VAL A 41 2.00 -1.44 5.89
CA VAL A 41 2.57 -0.17 5.45
C VAL A 41 1.54 0.63 4.66
N GLY A 42 1.52 1.94 4.88
CA GLY A 42 0.52 2.85 4.34
C GLY A 42 -0.72 2.90 5.23
N GLY A 43 -1.14 4.08 5.59
CA GLY A 43 -2.31 4.29 6.45
C GLY A 43 -3.58 4.56 5.65
N THR A 44 -4.63 4.91 6.38
CA THR A 44 -5.95 5.22 5.83
C THR A 44 -5.90 6.37 4.83
N ALA A 45 -5.14 7.44 5.13
CA ALA A 45 -5.04 8.60 4.26
C ALA A 45 -4.29 8.28 2.95
N SER A 46 -3.24 7.46 3.01
CA SER A 46 -2.54 6.97 1.82
C SER A 46 -3.43 6.09 0.94
N LEU A 47 -4.32 5.30 1.55
CA LEU A 47 -5.32 4.53 0.82
C LEU A 47 -6.32 5.45 0.10
N PHE A 48 -6.85 6.46 0.79
CA PHE A 48 -7.73 7.46 0.18
C PHE A 48 -7.06 8.23 -0.95
N GLU A 49 -5.81 8.64 -0.79
CA GLU A 49 -5.02 9.30 -1.85
C GLU A 49 -4.93 8.41 -3.09
N SER A 50 -4.65 7.12 -2.90
CA SER A 50 -4.55 6.17 -3.99
C SER A 50 -5.87 5.97 -4.71
N CYS A 51 -6.98 5.83 -3.98
CA CYS A 51 -8.32 5.73 -4.54
C CYS A 51 -8.70 7.01 -5.31
N TRP A 52 -8.49 8.17 -4.70
CA TRP A 52 -8.77 9.46 -5.32
C TRP A 52 -7.98 9.65 -6.61
N ARG A 53 -6.69 9.31 -6.60
CA ARG A 53 -5.82 9.39 -7.76
C ARG A 53 -6.31 8.51 -8.91
N ILE A 54 -6.80 7.32 -8.64
CA ILE A 54 -7.33 6.41 -9.65
C ILE A 54 -8.67 6.89 -10.20
N CYS A 55 -9.55 7.40 -9.35
CA CYS A 55 -10.86 7.91 -9.77
C CYS A 55 -10.77 9.18 -10.63
N PHE A 56 -9.88 10.11 -10.27
CA PHE A 56 -9.81 11.42 -10.92
C PHE A 56 -8.62 11.59 -11.87
N CYS A 57 -7.68 10.66 -11.84
CA CYS A 57 -6.49 10.69 -12.67
C CYS A 57 -6.30 9.31 -13.28
N SER A 58 -6.26 9.23 -14.59
CA SER A 58 -5.92 7.94 -15.20
C SER A 58 -4.59 7.44 -14.61
N PRO A 59 -4.55 6.25 -14.00
CA PRO A 59 -3.32 5.71 -13.39
C PRO A 59 -2.20 5.52 -14.40
N TYR A 60 -2.57 5.40 -15.67
CA TYR A 60 -1.65 5.13 -16.78
C TYR A 60 -1.17 6.38 -17.52
N LYS A 61 -1.71 7.56 -17.22
CA LYS A 61 -1.28 8.81 -17.85
C LYS A 61 -0.58 9.69 -16.82
N LYS A 62 0.69 9.99 -17.09
CA LYS A 62 1.40 11.03 -16.32
C LYS A 62 0.62 12.35 -16.38
N PRO A 63 0.51 13.07 -15.28
CA PRO A 63 -0.18 14.36 -15.29
C PRO A 63 0.52 15.30 -16.26
N HIS A 64 -0.18 15.68 -17.32
CA HIS A 64 0.31 16.68 -18.26
C HIS A 64 0.16 18.07 -17.64
N GLY A 65 1.22 18.84 -17.65
CA GLY A 65 1.27 20.21 -17.15
C GLY A 65 1.91 20.37 -15.79
N PHE A 66 2.70 21.42 -15.66
CA PHE A 66 3.45 21.76 -14.45
C PHE A 66 2.55 22.00 -13.24
N LEU A 67 1.44 22.73 -13.43
CA LEU A 67 0.51 23.05 -12.35
C LEU A 67 -0.14 21.79 -11.77
N ARG A 68 -0.64 20.91 -12.62
CA ARG A 68 -1.29 19.67 -12.20
C ARG A 68 -0.33 18.77 -11.43
N ARG A 69 0.92 18.66 -11.88
CA ARG A 69 1.97 17.91 -11.20
C ARG A 69 2.27 18.44 -9.81
N ASN A 70 2.29 19.76 -9.64
CA ASN A 70 2.55 20.36 -8.33
C ASN A 70 1.36 20.20 -7.38
N ILE A 71 0.13 20.30 -7.86
CA ILE A 71 -1.07 20.02 -7.07
C ILE A 71 -1.02 18.60 -6.52
N TYR A 72 -0.68 17.61 -7.35
CA TYR A 72 -0.55 16.22 -6.88
C TYR A 72 0.53 16.03 -5.82
N ARG A 73 1.67 16.71 -5.97
CA ARG A 73 2.73 16.66 -4.95
C ARG A 73 2.26 17.23 -3.62
N VAL A 74 1.57 18.34 -3.64
CA VAL A 74 1.03 18.96 -2.42
C VAL A 74 0.00 18.05 -1.76
N ILE A 75 -0.95 17.53 -2.52
CA ILE A 75 -1.95 16.60 -2.00
C ILE A 75 -1.30 15.37 -1.37
N ARG A 76 -0.34 14.76 -2.03
CA ARG A 76 0.40 13.63 -1.51
C ARG A 76 1.11 13.95 -0.18
N ILE A 77 1.79 15.09 -0.11
CA ILE A 77 2.47 15.54 1.12
C ILE A 77 1.46 15.71 2.26
N ILE A 78 0.28 16.27 1.98
CA ILE A 78 -0.78 16.42 2.98
C ILE A 78 -1.26 15.06 3.50
N PHE A 79 -1.52 14.11 2.62
CA PHE A 79 -1.95 12.76 3.02
C PHE A 79 -0.86 12.01 3.79
N GLU A 80 0.40 12.11 3.37
CA GLU A 80 1.54 11.53 4.10
C GLU A 80 1.69 12.17 5.50
N PHE A 81 1.46 13.46 5.62
CA PHE A 81 1.48 14.16 6.89
C PHE A 81 0.34 13.68 7.81
N ILE A 82 -0.87 13.55 7.27
CA ILE A 82 -2.02 13.01 8.01
C ILE A 82 -1.73 11.60 8.51
N ASP A 83 -1.20 10.72 7.65
CA ASP A 83 -0.85 9.35 8.03
C ASP A 83 0.19 9.30 9.15
N ARG A 84 1.16 10.20 9.16
CA ARG A 84 2.18 10.25 10.22
C ARG A 84 1.66 10.72 11.58
N HIS A 85 0.61 11.53 11.59
CA HIS A 85 0.11 12.18 12.81
C HIS A 85 -1.25 11.65 13.28
N SER A 86 -1.86 10.76 12.52
CA SER A 86 -3.14 10.13 12.89
C SER A 86 -2.88 8.74 13.44
N SER A 87 -3.67 8.35 14.44
CA SER A 87 -3.75 6.96 14.86
C SER A 87 -4.51 6.17 13.79
N HIS A 88 -3.87 5.18 13.21
CA HIS A 88 -4.51 4.32 12.22
C HIS A 88 -5.11 3.09 12.87
N PRO A 89 -6.27 2.62 12.40
CA PRO A 89 -6.73 1.28 12.73
C PRO A 89 -5.67 0.27 12.29
N GLU A 90 -5.28 -0.64 13.15
CA GLU A 90 -4.24 -1.64 12.89
C GLU A 90 -4.51 -2.51 11.65
N ASN A 91 -5.77 -2.56 11.23
CA ASN A 91 -6.25 -3.37 10.11
C ASN A 91 -6.38 -2.61 8.78
N LEU A 92 -6.08 -1.30 8.74
CA LEU A 92 -6.16 -0.47 7.54
C LEU A 92 -4.76 -0.08 7.08
N TYR A 93 -4.23 -0.84 6.13
CA TYR A 93 -2.92 -0.60 5.50
C TYR A 93 -2.95 -0.99 4.03
N CYS A 94 -2.07 -0.38 3.23
CA CYS A 94 -2.03 -0.61 1.78
C CYS A 94 -1.28 -1.89 1.42
N ASN A 95 -0.15 -2.12 2.05
CA ASN A 95 0.74 -3.24 1.75
C ASN A 95 1.10 -4.02 3.02
N THR A 96 1.28 -5.31 2.85
CA THR A 96 1.77 -6.24 3.88
C THR A 96 3.23 -6.55 3.63
N TYR A 97 4.01 -6.62 4.71
CA TYR A 97 5.39 -7.11 4.69
C TYR A 97 5.60 -8.14 5.78
N ILE A 98 6.35 -9.18 5.47
CA ILE A 98 6.85 -10.14 6.45
C ILE A 98 8.35 -10.37 6.29
N VAL A 99 9.00 -10.67 7.40
CA VAL A 99 10.35 -11.19 7.44
C VAL A 99 10.29 -12.62 7.89
N ALA A 100 10.71 -13.53 7.03
CA ALA A 100 10.75 -14.96 7.30
C ALA A 100 12.19 -15.47 7.33
N LYS A 101 12.50 -16.31 8.31
CA LYS A 101 13.79 -16.97 8.46
C LYS A 101 13.60 -18.47 8.21
N LYS A 102 14.51 -19.10 7.50
CA LYS A 102 14.54 -20.56 7.37
C LYS A 102 14.71 -21.18 8.76
N LYS A 103 13.89 -22.13 9.08
CA LYS A 103 14.03 -22.97 10.30
C LYS A 103 15.26 -23.83 10.18
#